data_cf98b67b9635fcf812c383815d9e1eab
#
_entry.id   cf98b67b9635fcf812c383815d9e1eab
#
_cell.length_a   1.000
_cell.length_b   1.000
_cell.length_c   1.000
_cell.angle_alpha   90.00
_cell.angle_beta   90.00
_cell.angle_gamma   90.00
#
_symmetry.space_group_name_H-M   'P 1'
#
loop_
_entity.id
_entity.type
_entity.pdbx_description
1 polymer ?
#
loop_
_entity_poly.entity_id
_entity_poly.type
_entity_poly.pdbx_seq_one_letter_code
_entity_poly.pdbx_strand_id
1 'polypeptide(L)'
;MEETQFNALSLLLLFHYSRNTDNVDMEAFRKYTRKYITPFLKELPDEYSGYQQMEYIRCVSLENREISFGRVLHDSYPLIFAYRGAMKSELSSVKSDWPEDALVPSLYNSYYKPAVVDDSLFADFCADMGITKEEDKTYLLKVLHSRPVDYDRKELSYILEKISPDLASMQEVWDTSLLRRSSLTLMGMYIARACIKATIGEEFDLSHWM
;
A
#
# COMPACT_ATOMS: atom_id res chain seq x y z
N MET A 1 6.07 19.40 18.90
CA MET A 1 5.73 18.91 17.55
C MET A 1 4.46 19.62 17.10
N GLU A 2 4.39 19.96 15.84
CA GLU A 2 3.25 20.59 15.19
C GLU A 2 2.32 19.56 14.58
N GLU A 3 1.09 19.94 14.26
CA GLU A 3 0.08 19.04 13.64
C GLU A 3 0.59 18.45 12.32
N THR A 4 1.27 19.25 11.50
CA THR A 4 1.90 18.83 10.25
C THR A 4 2.87 17.64 10.44
N GLN A 5 3.66 17.67 11.51
CA GLN A 5 4.60 16.61 11.85
C GLN A 5 3.91 15.34 12.34
N PHE A 6 2.82 15.45 13.11
CA PHE A 6 2.01 14.31 13.51
C PHE A 6 1.35 13.64 12.30
N ASN A 7 0.87 14.44 11.35
CA ASN A 7 0.32 13.93 10.09
C ASN A 7 1.39 13.16 9.29
N ALA A 8 2.59 13.72 9.16
CA ALA A 8 3.70 13.06 8.47
C ALA A 8 4.08 11.71 9.11
N LEU A 9 4.17 11.65 10.44
CA LEU A 9 4.44 10.40 11.16
C LEU A 9 3.33 9.37 10.95
N SER A 10 2.07 9.80 10.95
CA SER A 10 0.91 8.92 10.72
C SER A 10 0.92 8.34 9.31
N LEU A 11 1.22 9.15 8.29
CA LEU A 11 1.34 8.68 6.91
C LEU A 11 2.51 7.72 6.71
N LEU A 12 3.67 8.00 7.34
CA LEU A 12 4.80 7.09 7.31
C LEU A 12 4.44 5.73 7.92
N LEU A 13 3.71 5.71 9.06
CA LEU A 13 3.24 4.46 9.65
C LEU A 13 2.30 3.71 8.73
N LEU A 14 1.29 4.40 8.18
CA LEU A 14 0.28 3.80 7.30
C LEU A 14 0.85 3.24 6.00
N PHE A 15 1.86 3.90 5.43
CA PHE A 15 2.41 3.51 4.14
C PHE A 15 3.62 2.57 4.21
N HIS A 16 4.50 2.75 5.20
CA HIS A 16 5.74 1.96 5.29
C HIS A 16 5.67 0.77 6.25
N TYR A 17 4.85 0.88 7.29
CA TYR A 17 4.92 -0.05 8.42
C TYR A 17 3.59 -0.73 8.70
N SER A 18 2.61 -0.53 7.84
CA SER A 18 1.33 -1.22 7.97
C SER A 18 0.82 -1.72 6.64
N ARG A 19 0.11 -2.86 6.68
CA ARG A 19 -0.63 -3.41 5.55
C ARG A 19 -2.03 -3.72 6.01
N ASN A 20 -3.02 -3.33 5.23
CA ASN A 20 -4.37 -3.77 5.47
C ASN A 20 -4.73 -4.88 4.49
N THR A 21 -4.96 -6.09 5.02
CA THR A 21 -5.27 -7.28 4.24
C THR A 21 -6.65 -7.23 3.58
N ASP A 22 -7.51 -6.30 4.01
CA ASP A 22 -8.85 -6.10 3.41
C ASP A 22 -8.81 -5.26 2.13
N ASN A 23 -7.65 -4.67 1.79
CA ASN A 23 -7.46 -3.90 0.57
C ASN A 23 -7.21 -4.81 -0.64
N VAL A 24 -8.18 -5.63 -0.95
CA VAL A 24 -8.11 -6.62 -2.04
C VAL A 24 -8.52 -6.04 -3.39
N ASP A 25 -9.32 -4.98 -3.42
CA ASP A 25 -9.80 -4.32 -4.63
C ASP A 25 -9.84 -2.79 -4.50
N MET A 26 -10.21 -2.13 -5.62
CA MET A 26 -10.29 -0.66 -5.71
C MET A 26 -11.32 -0.04 -4.77
N GLU A 27 -12.44 -0.71 -4.55
CA GLU A 27 -13.52 -0.19 -3.72
C GLU A 27 -13.12 -0.25 -2.24
N ALA A 28 -12.53 -1.36 -1.82
CA ALA A 28 -11.96 -1.53 -0.49
C ALA A 28 -10.87 -0.49 -0.23
N PHE A 29 -9.96 -0.29 -1.20
CA PHE A 29 -8.88 0.69 -1.09
C PHE A 29 -9.38 2.13 -1.04
N ARG A 30 -10.43 2.48 -1.79
CA ARG A 30 -11.08 3.80 -1.69
C ARG A 30 -11.67 4.04 -0.31
N LYS A 31 -12.37 3.06 0.26
CA LYS A 31 -12.92 3.14 1.62
C LYS A 31 -11.81 3.31 2.64
N TYR A 32 -10.76 2.51 2.51
CA TYR A 32 -9.57 2.59 3.35
C TYR A 32 -8.91 3.97 3.27
N THR A 33 -8.64 4.46 2.06
CA THR A 33 -8.04 5.79 1.84
C THR A 33 -8.85 6.88 2.51
N ARG A 34 -10.16 6.88 2.30
CA ARG A 34 -11.05 7.89 2.90
C ARG A 34 -11.04 7.86 4.43
N LYS A 35 -10.98 6.67 5.01
CA LYS A 35 -11.03 6.50 6.47
C LYS A 35 -9.67 6.75 7.13
N TYR A 36 -8.61 6.18 6.60
CA TYR A 36 -7.31 6.11 7.29
C TYR A 36 -6.24 7.05 6.74
N ILE A 37 -6.30 7.43 5.47
CA ILE A 37 -5.26 8.25 4.82
C ILE A 37 -5.69 9.72 4.73
N THR A 38 -6.86 9.99 4.17
CA THR A 38 -7.37 11.36 3.93
C THR A 38 -7.32 12.26 5.18
N PRO A 39 -7.58 11.81 6.41
CA PRO A 39 -7.51 12.67 7.59
C PRO A 39 -6.13 13.30 7.81
N PHE A 40 -5.05 12.66 7.35
CA PHE A 40 -3.67 13.09 7.56
C PHE A 40 -3.05 13.82 6.36
N LEU A 41 -3.80 13.99 5.25
CA LEU A 41 -3.29 14.63 4.04
C LEU A 41 -3.40 16.15 4.03
N LYS A 42 -4.09 16.75 5.00
CA LYS A 42 -4.47 18.15 4.95
C LYS A 42 -3.28 19.11 5.02
N GLU A 43 -2.35 18.84 5.90
CA GLU A 43 -1.17 19.68 6.12
C GLU A 43 0.02 18.80 6.46
N LEU A 44 1.10 18.95 5.72
CA LEU A 44 2.37 18.26 5.92
C LEU A 44 3.48 19.29 6.05
N PRO A 45 4.63 18.95 6.68
CA PRO A 45 5.75 19.87 6.73
C PRO A 45 6.21 20.19 5.31
N ASP A 46 6.20 21.45 4.96
CA ASP A 46 6.67 21.99 3.67
C ASP A 46 8.15 22.38 3.70
N GLU A 47 8.67 22.67 4.90
CA GLU A 47 10.07 23.06 5.09
C GLU A 47 10.94 21.88 5.57
N TYR A 48 12.20 21.93 5.16
CA TYR A 48 13.25 21.01 5.61
C TYR A 48 13.40 20.96 7.13
N SER A 49 13.24 22.12 7.78
CA SER A 49 13.33 22.31 9.23
C SER A 49 12.35 21.44 10.00
N GLY A 50 11.13 21.24 9.50
CA GLY A 50 10.13 20.38 10.13
C GLY A 50 10.57 18.92 10.22
N TYR A 51 11.21 18.42 9.16
CA TYR A 51 11.76 17.04 9.13
C TYR A 51 13.00 16.91 10.00
N GLN A 52 13.90 17.90 9.99
CA GLN A 52 15.07 17.90 10.87
C GLN A 52 14.68 17.93 12.35
N GLN A 53 13.63 18.65 12.71
CA GLN A 53 13.09 18.65 14.06
C GLN A 53 12.60 17.26 14.46
N MET A 54 11.86 16.55 13.57
CA MET A 54 11.42 15.17 13.83
C MET A 54 12.60 14.21 14.00
N GLU A 55 13.69 14.39 13.25
CA GLU A 55 14.92 13.62 13.39
C GLU A 55 15.63 13.96 14.71
N TYR A 56 15.76 15.24 15.05
CA TYR A 56 16.38 15.68 16.30
C TYR A 56 15.70 15.09 17.54
N ILE A 57 14.37 15.06 17.56
CA ILE A 57 13.59 14.43 18.64
C ILE A 57 13.45 12.90 18.48
N ARG A 58 14.16 12.31 17.54
CA ARG A 58 14.23 10.87 17.27
C ARG A 58 12.90 10.20 16.93
N CYS A 59 12.03 10.90 16.27
CA CYS A 59 10.79 10.31 15.72
C CYS A 59 11.01 9.69 14.35
N VAL A 60 11.92 10.26 13.54
CA VAL A 60 12.33 9.72 12.25
C VAL A 60 13.85 9.62 12.16
N SER A 61 14.32 8.83 11.20
CA SER A 61 15.69 8.85 10.69
C SER A 61 15.64 9.28 9.23
N LEU A 62 16.48 10.22 8.84
CA LEU A 62 16.60 10.67 7.45
C LEU A 62 17.63 9.80 6.73
N GLU A 63 17.15 8.97 5.82
CA GLU A 63 17.96 8.00 5.09
C GLU A 63 18.63 8.63 3.86
N ASN A 64 19.73 8.04 3.42
CA ASN A 64 20.32 8.41 2.14
C ASN A 64 19.56 7.84 0.94
N ARG A 65 18.75 6.79 1.17
CA ARG A 65 17.93 6.15 0.14
C ARG A 65 16.60 6.88 0.03
N GLU A 66 16.18 7.11 -1.20
CA GLU A 66 14.87 7.66 -1.52
C GLU A 66 13.93 6.54 -1.97
N ILE A 67 12.70 6.56 -1.48
CA ILE A 67 11.66 5.63 -1.87
C ILE A 67 10.50 6.44 -2.45
N SER A 68 10.24 6.30 -3.75
CA SER A 68 9.15 7.01 -4.43
C SER A 68 7.79 6.54 -3.90
N PHE A 69 6.78 7.41 -3.98
CA PHE A 69 5.43 7.07 -3.56
C PHE A 69 4.87 5.85 -4.30
N GLY A 70 5.14 5.77 -5.60
CA GLY A 70 4.76 4.60 -6.39
C GLY A 70 5.36 3.29 -5.86
N ARG A 71 6.62 3.32 -5.41
CA ARG A 71 7.26 2.15 -4.82
C ARG A 71 6.62 1.76 -3.50
N VAL A 72 6.30 2.75 -2.67
CA VAL A 72 5.59 2.52 -1.40
C VAL A 72 4.23 1.86 -1.62
N LEU A 73 3.44 2.40 -2.55
CA LEU A 73 2.13 1.84 -2.89
C LEU A 73 2.24 0.41 -3.44
N HIS A 74 3.23 0.17 -4.28
CA HIS A 74 3.49 -1.18 -4.80
C HIS A 74 3.81 -2.18 -3.69
N ASP A 75 4.68 -1.80 -2.75
CA ASP A 75 5.13 -2.70 -1.69
C ASP A 75 4.03 -2.91 -0.62
N SER A 76 3.22 -1.89 -0.34
CA SER A 76 2.15 -1.94 0.66
C SER A 76 0.83 -2.49 0.13
N TYR A 77 0.52 -2.28 -1.14
CA TYR A 77 -0.75 -2.66 -1.78
C TYR A 77 -0.53 -3.37 -3.13
N PRO A 78 0.18 -4.51 -3.13
CA PRO A 78 0.62 -5.16 -4.37
C PRO A 78 -0.54 -5.66 -5.25
N LEU A 79 -1.67 -6.03 -4.67
CA LEU A 79 -2.84 -6.46 -5.43
C LEU A 79 -3.39 -5.34 -6.31
N ILE A 80 -3.33 -4.11 -5.83
CA ILE A 80 -3.91 -2.95 -6.52
C ILE A 80 -2.90 -2.33 -7.47
N PHE A 81 -1.66 -2.14 -7.01
CA PHE A 81 -0.64 -1.38 -7.73
C PHE A 81 0.37 -2.24 -8.49
N ALA A 82 0.26 -3.57 -8.46
CA ALA A 82 1.11 -4.39 -9.28
C ALA A 82 0.53 -4.53 -10.70
N TYR A 83 1.34 -4.18 -11.68
CA TYR A 83 1.00 -4.19 -13.09
C TYR A 83 0.74 -5.57 -13.67
N ARG A 84 1.42 -6.58 -13.14
CA ARG A 84 1.44 -7.91 -13.73
C ARG A 84 0.40 -8.81 -13.10
N GLY A 85 0.08 -9.80 -13.82
CA GLY A 85 -0.85 -10.87 -13.55
C GLY A 85 -0.79 -11.83 -14.73
N ALA A 86 -1.88 -12.51 -14.99
CA ALA A 86 -2.07 -13.39 -16.14
C ALA A 86 -3.38 -13.05 -16.85
N MET A 87 -3.50 -13.44 -18.11
CA MET A 87 -4.77 -13.32 -18.82
C MET A 87 -5.81 -14.23 -18.18
N LYS A 88 -7.07 -13.81 -18.24
CA LYS A 88 -8.16 -14.65 -17.70
C LYS A 88 -8.23 -16.02 -18.36
N SER A 89 -7.88 -16.11 -19.64
CA SER A 89 -7.79 -17.37 -20.37
C SER A 89 -6.71 -18.33 -19.85
N GLU A 90 -5.58 -17.77 -19.40
CA GLU A 90 -4.48 -18.57 -18.80
C GLU A 90 -4.88 -19.06 -17.41
N LEU A 91 -5.49 -18.21 -16.61
CA LEU A 91 -6.01 -18.59 -15.29
C LEU A 91 -7.13 -19.62 -15.38
N SER A 92 -7.92 -19.59 -16.45
CA SER A 92 -8.97 -20.59 -16.72
C SER A 92 -8.41 -21.99 -17.00
N SER A 93 -7.13 -22.12 -17.36
CA SER A 93 -6.48 -23.44 -17.48
C SER A 93 -6.23 -24.10 -16.11
N VAL A 94 -6.07 -23.31 -15.06
CA VAL A 94 -5.93 -23.78 -13.68
C VAL A 94 -7.29 -24.13 -13.08
N LYS A 95 -8.26 -23.22 -13.23
CA LYS A 95 -9.63 -23.38 -12.76
C LYS A 95 -10.57 -22.64 -13.71
N SER A 96 -11.53 -23.34 -14.28
CA SER A 96 -12.47 -22.76 -15.26
C SER A 96 -13.48 -21.80 -14.63
N ASP A 97 -13.78 -22.01 -13.36
CA ASP A 97 -14.90 -21.39 -12.65
C ASP A 97 -14.39 -20.66 -11.40
N TRP A 98 -13.74 -19.51 -11.63
CA TRP A 98 -13.24 -18.67 -10.56
C TRP A 98 -14.40 -17.92 -9.88
N PRO A 99 -14.51 -17.93 -8.54
CA PRO A 99 -15.37 -17.02 -7.81
C PRO A 99 -15.04 -15.56 -8.16
N GLU A 100 -16.05 -14.70 -8.07
CA GLU A 100 -15.92 -13.29 -8.49
C GLU A 100 -14.86 -12.53 -7.68
N ASP A 101 -14.70 -12.90 -6.41
CA ASP A 101 -13.76 -12.32 -5.45
C ASP A 101 -12.38 -12.99 -5.42
N ALA A 102 -12.20 -14.12 -6.13
CA ALA A 102 -10.94 -14.86 -6.13
C ALA A 102 -9.85 -14.23 -7.00
N LEU A 103 -10.22 -13.39 -7.96
CA LEU A 103 -9.30 -12.73 -8.89
C LEU A 103 -9.48 -11.22 -8.87
N VAL A 104 -8.38 -10.50 -8.69
CA VAL A 104 -8.35 -9.03 -8.72
C VAL A 104 -7.91 -8.55 -10.10
N PRO A 105 -8.68 -7.69 -10.78
CA PRO A 105 -8.27 -7.11 -12.06
C PRO A 105 -7.14 -6.09 -11.86
N SER A 106 -6.19 -6.08 -12.78
CA SER A 106 -5.17 -5.04 -12.84
C SER A 106 -5.77 -3.68 -13.20
N LEU A 107 -5.25 -2.60 -12.62
CA LEU A 107 -5.65 -1.23 -12.99
C LEU A 107 -5.04 -0.76 -14.31
N TYR A 108 -3.99 -1.42 -14.77
CA TYR A 108 -3.13 -0.95 -15.84
C TYR A 108 -3.28 -1.75 -17.13
N ASN A 109 -3.80 -2.96 -17.04
CA ASN A 109 -3.96 -3.85 -18.20
C ASN A 109 -5.17 -4.79 -17.99
N SER A 110 -5.41 -5.68 -18.95
CA SER A 110 -6.47 -6.67 -18.90
C SER A 110 -6.12 -7.95 -18.14
N TYR A 111 -5.10 -7.92 -17.30
CA TYR A 111 -4.64 -9.07 -16.53
C TYR A 111 -5.31 -9.15 -15.16
N TYR A 112 -5.24 -10.33 -14.57
CA TYR A 112 -5.81 -10.65 -13.27
C TYR A 112 -4.75 -11.28 -12.37
N LYS A 113 -4.92 -11.10 -11.07
CA LYS A 113 -4.10 -11.75 -10.03
C LYS A 113 -4.98 -12.54 -9.07
N PRO A 114 -4.46 -13.60 -8.45
CA PRO A 114 -5.09 -14.18 -7.26
C PRO A 114 -5.31 -13.12 -6.18
N ALA A 115 -6.45 -13.17 -5.50
CA ALA A 115 -6.80 -12.27 -4.40
C ALA A 115 -6.05 -12.65 -3.10
N VAL A 116 -4.73 -12.67 -3.18
CA VAL A 116 -3.81 -13.03 -2.08
C VAL A 116 -2.90 -11.84 -1.81
N VAL A 117 -2.98 -11.30 -0.61
CA VAL A 117 -2.24 -10.09 -0.18
C VAL A 117 -0.82 -10.44 0.27
N ASP A 118 -0.64 -11.63 0.87
CA ASP A 118 0.63 -12.08 1.43
C ASP A 118 0.82 -13.57 1.14
N ASP A 119 2.09 -13.97 0.94
CA ASP A 119 2.44 -15.36 0.64
C ASP A 119 2.00 -16.36 1.72
N SER A 120 1.90 -15.91 2.96
CA SER A 120 1.40 -16.74 4.06
C SER A 120 -0.05 -17.18 3.88
N LEU A 121 -0.86 -16.41 3.16
CA LEU A 121 -2.27 -16.69 2.86
C LEU A 121 -2.45 -17.55 1.60
N PHE A 122 -1.37 -17.78 0.83
CA PHE A 122 -1.47 -18.49 -0.45
C PHE A 122 -1.90 -19.94 -0.31
N ALA A 123 -1.45 -20.63 0.74
CA ALA A 123 -1.82 -22.02 0.99
C ALA A 123 -3.32 -22.15 1.28
N ASP A 124 -3.87 -21.26 2.10
CA ASP A 124 -5.28 -21.22 2.46
C ASP A 124 -6.13 -20.87 1.23
N PHE A 125 -5.70 -19.87 0.45
CA PHE A 125 -6.34 -19.53 -0.83
C PHE A 125 -6.42 -20.72 -1.77
N CYS A 126 -5.32 -21.48 -1.95
CA CYS A 126 -5.33 -22.67 -2.79
C CYS A 126 -6.29 -23.75 -2.27
N ALA A 127 -6.37 -23.93 -0.95
CA ALA A 127 -7.30 -24.86 -0.31
C ALA A 127 -8.75 -24.45 -0.55
N ASP A 128 -9.10 -23.20 -0.34
CA ASP A 128 -10.45 -22.63 -0.53
C ASP A 128 -10.88 -22.71 -2.00
N MET A 129 -9.95 -22.50 -2.93
CA MET A 129 -10.20 -22.61 -4.37
C MET A 129 -10.19 -24.05 -4.88
N GLY A 130 -9.86 -25.05 -4.03
CA GLY A 130 -9.77 -26.45 -4.41
C GLY A 130 -8.60 -26.76 -5.35
N ILE A 131 -7.54 -25.96 -5.32
CA ILE A 131 -6.34 -26.13 -6.17
C ILE A 131 -5.38 -27.08 -5.47
N THR A 132 -5.31 -28.32 -5.97
CA THR A 132 -4.53 -29.40 -5.35
C THR A 132 -3.23 -29.73 -6.08
N LYS A 133 -3.16 -29.44 -7.39
CA LYS A 133 -1.98 -29.77 -8.20
C LYS A 133 -0.83 -28.81 -7.92
N GLU A 134 0.34 -29.33 -7.66
CA GLU A 134 1.54 -28.53 -7.39
C GLU A 134 2.01 -27.69 -8.59
N GLU A 135 1.76 -28.14 -9.82
CA GLU A 135 2.05 -27.36 -11.03
C GLU A 135 1.20 -26.10 -11.08
N ASP A 136 -0.10 -26.19 -10.76
CA ASP A 136 -1.04 -25.09 -10.74
C ASP A 136 -0.70 -24.09 -9.62
N LYS A 137 -0.35 -24.59 -8.44
CA LYS A 137 0.12 -23.74 -7.31
C LYS A 137 1.39 -22.99 -7.69
N THR A 138 2.37 -23.69 -8.29
CA THR A 138 3.62 -23.07 -8.73
C THR A 138 3.37 -21.98 -9.79
N TYR A 139 2.45 -22.22 -10.70
CA TYR A 139 2.07 -21.25 -11.71
C TYR A 139 1.41 -20.02 -11.06
N LEU A 140 0.44 -20.20 -10.19
CA LEU A 140 -0.26 -19.12 -9.51
C LEU A 140 0.70 -18.28 -8.62
N LEU A 141 1.64 -18.93 -7.95
CA LEU A 141 2.67 -18.24 -7.17
C LEU A 141 3.57 -17.39 -8.07
N LYS A 142 3.93 -17.87 -9.26
CA LYS A 142 4.65 -17.04 -10.24
C LYS A 142 3.83 -15.84 -10.72
N VAL A 143 2.52 -16.00 -10.89
CA VAL A 143 1.62 -14.89 -11.23
C VAL A 143 1.57 -13.89 -10.10
N LEU A 144 1.45 -14.34 -8.87
CA LEU A 144 1.43 -13.51 -7.66
C LEU A 144 2.74 -12.71 -7.51
N HIS A 145 3.88 -13.34 -7.72
CA HIS A 145 5.21 -12.72 -7.63
C HIS A 145 5.63 -11.97 -8.89
N SER A 146 4.79 -11.93 -9.92
CA SER A 146 5.12 -11.21 -11.13
C SER A 146 5.31 -9.72 -10.81
N ARG A 147 6.58 -9.24 -10.93
CA ARG A 147 6.92 -7.85 -10.63
C ARG A 147 6.31 -6.92 -11.68
N PRO A 148 5.81 -5.75 -11.26
CA PRO A 148 5.41 -4.71 -12.20
C PRO A 148 6.63 -4.21 -12.98
N VAL A 149 6.38 -3.74 -14.16
CA VAL A 149 7.30 -2.84 -14.84
C VAL A 149 7.25 -1.51 -14.08
N ASP A 150 8.36 -0.81 -13.96
CA ASP A 150 8.36 0.56 -13.44
C ASP A 150 7.34 1.36 -14.25
N TYR A 151 6.37 1.94 -13.54
CA TYR A 151 5.36 2.74 -14.22
C TYR A 151 5.75 4.22 -14.21
N ASP A 152 5.36 4.90 -15.29
CA ASP A 152 5.57 6.33 -15.40
C ASP A 152 4.83 7.06 -14.25
N ARG A 153 5.46 8.07 -13.67
CA ARG A 153 4.88 8.91 -12.63
C ARG A 153 3.52 9.51 -13.04
N LYS A 154 3.36 9.87 -14.32
CA LYS A 154 2.11 10.43 -14.85
C LYS A 154 0.98 9.39 -14.90
N GLU A 155 1.31 8.17 -15.27
CA GLU A 155 0.35 7.07 -15.29
C GLU A 155 -0.13 6.74 -13.89
N LEU A 156 0.78 6.69 -12.92
CA LEU A 156 0.42 6.52 -11.52
C LEU A 156 -0.47 7.65 -11.03
N SER A 157 -0.10 8.91 -11.29
CA SER A 157 -0.90 10.09 -10.90
C SER A 157 -2.34 10.00 -11.42
N TYR A 158 -2.51 9.61 -12.69
CA TYR A 158 -3.83 9.41 -13.29
C TYR A 158 -4.67 8.33 -12.58
N ILE A 159 -4.03 7.25 -12.15
CA ILE A 159 -4.71 6.18 -11.42
C ILE A 159 -5.07 6.63 -10.00
N LEU A 160 -4.14 7.30 -9.33
CA LEU A 160 -4.39 7.84 -7.98
C LEU A 160 -5.54 8.84 -7.98
N GLU A 161 -5.63 9.70 -9.00
CA GLU A 161 -6.73 10.65 -9.14
C GLU A 161 -8.09 9.96 -9.27
N LYS A 162 -8.15 8.81 -9.96
CA LYS A 162 -9.37 7.99 -10.04
C LYS A 162 -9.77 7.35 -8.71
N ILE A 163 -8.79 7.11 -7.82
CA ILE A 163 -9.03 6.57 -6.49
C ILE A 163 -9.47 7.71 -5.56
N SER A 164 -8.65 8.74 -5.45
CA SER A 164 -8.87 9.93 -4.66
C SER A 164 -7.94 11.04 -5.15
N PRO A 165 -8.45 12.26 -5.44
CA PRO A 165 -7.62 13.42 -5.77
C PRO A 165 -6.56 13.72 -4.71
N ASP A 166 -6.88 13.48 -3.43
CA ASP A 166 -5.96 13.68 -2.32
C ASP A 166 -4.72 12.77 -2.43
N LEU A 167 -4.89 11.52 -2.91
CA LEU A 167 -3.76 10.61 -3.14
C LEU A 167 -2.87 11.07 -4.30
N ALA A 168 -3.44 11.65 -5.34
CA ALA A 168 -2.65 12.20 -6.45
C ALA A 168 -1.80 13.40 -5.96
N SER A 169 -2.39 14.28 -5.15
CA SER A 169 -1.67 15.38 -4.51
C SER A 169 -0.57 14.86 -3.56
N MET A 170 -0.85 13.78 -2.83
CA MET A 170 0.12 13.16 -1.94
C MET A 170 1.34 12.61 -2.68
N GLN A 171 1.17 12.08 -3.90
CA GLN A 171 2.30 11.64 -4.72
C GLN A 171 3.31 12.78 -4.94
N GLU A 172 2.83 13.97 -5.25
CA GLU A 172 3.71 15.12 -5.47
C GLU A 172 4.43 15.53 -4.18
N VAL A 173 3.67 15.65 -3.09
CA VAL A 173 4.24 16.01 -1.79
C VAL A 173 5.27 14.97 -1.34
N TRP A 174 4.97 13.68 -1.47
CA TRP A 174 5.91 12.61 -1.10
C TRP A 174 7.20 12.68 -1.91
N ASP A 175 7.08 12.72 -3.25
CA ASP A 175 8.22 12.65 -4.15
C ASP A 175 9.08 13.92 -4.17
N THR A 176 8.59 15.04 -3.64
CA THR A 176 9.33 16.31 -3.59
C THR A 176 9.81 16.68 -2.18
N SER A 177 9.25 16.08 -1.13
CA SER A 177 9.61 16.34 0.26
C SER A 177 10.59 15.30 0.82
N LEU A 178 11.00 15.49 2.08
CA LEU A 178 11.80 14.51 2.80
C LEU A 178 11.03 13.28 3.28
N LEU A 179 9.71 13.20 3.07
CA LEU A 179 8.96 11.98 3.36
C LEU A 179 9.56 10.76 2.64
N ARG A 180 9.98 10.92 1.38
CA ARG A 180 10.62 9.86 0.59
C ARG A 180 11.93 9.31 1.17
N ARG A 181 12.53 10.02 2.14
CA ARG A 181 13.78 9.67 2.81
C ARG A 181 13.61 9.39 4.30
N SER A 182 12.40 9.51 4.81
CA SER A 182 12.10 9.36 6.23
C SER A 182 11.73 7.93 6.57
N SER A 183 12.38 7.36 7.56
CA SER A 183 11.99 6.11 8.21
C SER A 183 11.58 6.37 9.66
N LEU A 184 10.56 5.66 10.16
CA LEU A 184 10.12 5.82 11.53
C LEU A 184 11.09 5.11 12.49
N THR A 185 11.41 5.77 13.58
CA THR A 185 11.98 5.12 14.75
C THR A 185 10.87 4.46 15.58
N LEU A 186 11.24 3.67 16.57
CA LEU A 186 10.26 3.10 17.51
C LEU A 186 9.43 4.19 18.21
N MET A 187 10.06 5.31 18.60
CA MET A 187 9.36 6.45 19.20
C MET A 187 8.37 7.07 18.20
N GLY A 188 8.78 7.25 16.94
CA GLY A 188 7.92 7.75 15.89
C GLY A 188 6.71 6.85 15.65
N MET A 189 6.89 5.54 15.68
CA MET A 189 5.78 4.57 15.55
C MET A 189 4.76 4.70 16.70
N TYR A 190 5.23 4.84 17.94
CA TYR A 190 4.33 5.03 19.08
C TYR A 190 3.52 6.34 18.97
N ILE A 191 4.18 7.43 18.59
CA ILE A 191 3.53 8.72 18.42
C ILE A 191 2.53 8.68 17.27
N ALA A 192 2.91 8.14 16.12
CA ALA A 192 2.04 7.97 14.96
C ALA A 192 0.79 7.16 15.31
N ARG A 193 0.96 6.03 16.02
CA ARG A 193 -0.16 5.19 16.48
C ARG A 193 -1.11 5.96 17.39
N ALA A 194 -0.57 6.72 18.36
CA ALA A 194 -1.38 7.53 19.25
C ALA A 194 -2.16 8.62 18.49
N CYS A 195 -1.51 9.25 17.49
CA CYS A 195 -2.14 10.24 16.63
C CYS A 195 -3.27 9.64 15.79
N ILE A 196 -3.04 8.48 15.17
CA ILE A 196 -4.06 7.77 14.39
C ILE A 196 -5.26 7.43 15.29
N LYS A 197 -5.03 6.88 16.50
CA LYS A 197 -6.10 6.60 17.46
C LYS A 197 -6.89 7.85 17.84
N ALA A 198 -6.21 8.96 18.08
CA ALA A 198 -6.87 10.21 18.46
C ALA A 198 -7.72 10.80 17.30
N THR A 199 -7.24 10.66 16.06
CA THR A 199 -7.89 11.24 14.87
C THR A 199 -9.06 10.39 14.36
N ILE A 200 -8.87 9.05 14.31
CA ILE A 200 -9.84 8.12 13.72
C ILE A 200 -10.79 7.57 14.78
N GLY A 201 -10.41 7.61 16.06
CA GLY A 201 -11.20 7.10 17.18
C GLY A 201 -11.13 5.58 17.37
N GLU A 202 -10.25 4.90 16.62
CA GLU A 202 -10.07 3.45 16.68
C GLU A 202 -8.66 3.10 17.15
N GLU A 203 -8.55 2.00 17.86
CA GLU A 203 -7.24 1.47 18.21
C GLU A 203 -6.60 0.86 16.97
N PHE A 204 -5.44 1.40 16.59
CA PHE A 204 -4.68 0.90 15.47
C PHE A 204 -3.88 -0.33 15.94
N ASP A 205 -4.44 -1.50 15.74
CA ASP A 205 -3.79 -2.76 16.08
C ASP A 205 -2.86 -3.18 14.94
N LEU A 206 -1.56 -3.07 15.17
CA LEU A 206 -0.54 -3.47 14.22
C LEU A 206 -0.53 -4.98 13.93
N SER A 207 -1.16 -5.82 14.78
CA SER A 207 -1.21 -7.27 14.56
C SER A 207 -2.02 -7.67 13.32
N HIS A 208 -2.96 -6.82 12.89
CA HIS A 208 -3.72 -7.00 11.66
C HIS A 208 -3.10 -6.29 10.43
N TRP A 209 -1.97 -5.59 10.63
CA TRP A 209 -1.39 -4.69 9.65
C TRP A 209 0.06 -5.04 9.28
N MET A 210 0.58 -6.12 9.85
CA MET A 210 1.93 -6.62 9.54
C MET A 210 1.90 -7.79 8.58
#